data_5a654e7c4107d61aff5d33642e15310c
#
_entry.id   5a654e7c4107d61aff5d33642e15310c
#
_cell.length_a   1.000
_cell.length_b   1.000
_cell.length_c   1.000
_cell.angle_alpha   90.00
_cell.angle_beta   90.00
_cell.angle_gamma   90.00
#
_symmetry.space_group_name_H-M   'P 1'
#
loop_
_entity.id
_entity.type
_entity.pdbx_description
1 polymer ?
#
loop_
_entity_poly.entity_id
_entity_poly.type
_entity_poly.pdbx_seq_one_letter_code
_entity_poly.pdbx_strand_id
1 'polypeptide(L)'
;MWLETRRANRVNRLELAILSSGFVIRLLFGAIEMKIELSPWIILCSGLLALMIAVGKRRSDLEQLSTQNSVTRRSLRGYSLEFLDQVNTLLASVTIMSYLLFSTSTYALNSIGNGVLWTAPFVIFSILRYLQLVSVNKQGDDPTSMLLGDNITIILFSIWLILFTSIIALIILATTIFVFKN
;
A
#
# COMPACT_ATOMS: atom_id res chain seq x y z
N MET A 1 21.28 29.01 4.90
CA MET A 1 20.00 28.57 5.47
C MET A 1 18.95 28.20 4.40
N TRP A 2 18.57 29.09 3.46
CA TRP A 2 17.52 28.81 2.45
C TRP A 2 17.91 27.74 1.41
N LEU A 3 19.15 27.71 0.97
CA LEU A 3 19.67 26.71 0.02
C LEU A 3 19.82 25.31 0.65
N GLU A 4 20.16 25.24 1.93
CA GLU A 4 20.27 23.95 2.65
C GLU A 4 18.89 23.33 2.86
N THR A 5 17.86 24.11 3.18
CA THR A 5 16.48 23.63 3.33
C THR A 5 15.94 23.10 1.99
N ARG A 6 16.20 23.79 0.87
CA ARG A 6 15.82 23.31 -0.46
C ARG A 6 16.55 22.01 -0.85
N ARG A 7 17.82 21.87 -0.47
CA ARG A 7 18.61 20.66 -0.75
C ARG A 7 18.10 19.47 0.10
N ALA A 8 17.81 19.69 1.37
CA ALA A 8 17.23 18.70 2.25
C ALA A 8 15.85 18.22 1.73
N ASN A 9 14.95 19.14 1.37
CA ASN A 9 13.64 18.81 0.84
C ASN A 9 13.67 18.07 -0.52
N ARG A 10 14.72 18.28 -1.31
CA ARG A 10 14.90 17.54 -2.57
C ARG A 10 15.37 16.11 -2.30
N VAL A 11 16.32 15.93 -1.40
CA VAL A 11 16.83 14.60 -1.01
C VAL A 11 15.72 13.76 -0.40
N ASN A 12 14.89 14.33 0.47
CA ASN A 12 13.80 13.64 1.16
C ASN A 12 12.72 13.12 0.20
N ARG A 13 12.33 13.96 -0.80
CA ARG A 13 11.35 13.54 -1.81
C ARG A 13 11.88 12.44 -2.73
N LEU A 14 13.16 12.53 -3.10
CA LEU A 14 13.80 11.49 -3.90
C LEU A 14 13.91 10.17 -3.13
N GLU A 15 14.17 10.23 -1.83
CA GLU A 15 14.26 9.03 -0.99
C GLU A 15 12.94 8.25 -0.94
N LEU A 16 11.79 8.92 -0.76
CA LEU A 16 10.48 8.27 -0.81
C LEU A 16 10.18 7.66 -2.18
N ALA A 17 10.50 8.37 -3.25
CA ALA A 17 10.33 7.89 -4.62
C ALA A 17 11.22 6.66 -4.91
N ILE A 18 12.46 6.66 -4.47
CA ILE A 18 13.40 5.54 -4.62
C ILE A 18 12.92 4.32 -3.83
N LEU A 19 12.44 4.50 -2.60
CA LEU A 19 11.93 3.40 -1.79
C LEU A 19 10.69 2.77 -2.44
N SER A 20 9.71 3.56 -2.86
CA SER A 20 8.51 3.04 -3.52
C SER A 20 8.81 2.39 -4.86
N SER A 21 9.72 2.98 -5.68
CA SER A 21 10.14 2.38 -6.95
C SER A 21 10.83 1.03 -6.76
N GLY A 22 11.58 0.86 -5.68
CA GLY A 22 12.20 -0.43 -5.35
C GLY A 22 11.20 -1.57 -5.18
N PHE A 23 10.02 -1.30 -4.62
CA PHE A 23 8.93 -2.29 -4.54
C PHE A 23 8.34 -2.61 -5.92
N VAL A 24 8.09 -1.59 -6.73
CA VAL A 24 7.57 -1.78 -8.09
C VAL A 24 8.55 -2.56 -8.96
N ILE A 25 9.84 -2.26 -8.86
CA ILE A 25 10.89 -2.97 -9.59
C ILE A 25 10.93 -4.46 -9.19
N ARG A 26 10.85 -4.78 -7.89
CA ARG A 26 10.78 -6.18 -7.43
C ARG A 26 9.57 -6.91 -7.97
N LEU A 27 8.41 -6.26 -8.01
CA LEU A 27 7.19 -6.82 -8.58
C LEU A 27 7.37 -7.12 -10.09
N LEU A 28 7.94 -6.16 -10.83
CA LEU A 28 8.22 -6.32 -12.27
C LEU A 28 9.20 -7.46 -12.53
N PHE A 29 10.31 -7.55 -11.79
CA PHE A 29 11.25 -8.65 -11.93
C PHE A 29 10.62 -10.01 -11.63
N GLY A 30 9.82 -10.11 -10.56
CA GLY A 30 9.12 -11.35 -10.23
C GLY A 30 8.16 -11.79 -11.33
N ALA A 31 7.43 -10.86 -11.94
CA ALA A 31 6.51 -11.16 -13.03
C ALA A 31 7.22 -11.58 -14.31
N ILE A 32 8.33 -10.93 -14.66
CA ILE A 32 9.15 -11.30 -15.84
C ILE A 32 9.70 -12.72 -15.66
N GLU A 33 10.24 -13.05 -14.50
CA GLU A 33 10.79 -14.37 -14.21
C GLU A 33 9.72 -15.47 -14.31
N MET A 34 8.51 -15.18 -13.81
CA MET A 34 7.39 -16.11 -13.85
C MET A 34 6.60 -16.07 -15.17
N LYS A 35 6.99 -15.21 -16.12
CA LYS A 35 6.30 -14.99 -17.40
C LYS A 35 4.81 -14.63 -17.25
N ILE A 36 4.48 -13.85 -16.21
CA ILE A 36 3.13 -13.40 -15.90
C ILE A 36 2.94 -11.98 -16.44
N GLU A 37 1.86 -11.75 -17.20
CA GLU A 37 1.47 -10.41 -17.63
C GLU A 37 0.91 -9.63 -16.43
N LEU A 38 1.58 -8.54 -16.06
CA LEU A 38 1.12 -7.66 -14.98
C LEU A 38 0.06 -6.69 -15.48
N SER A 39 -1.07 -6.67 -14.81
CA SER A 39 -2.04 -5.60 -14.99
C SER A 39 -1.44 -4.25 -14.54
N PRO A 40 -1.66 -3.16 -15.30
CA PRO A 40 -1.28 -1.80 -14.87
C PRO A 40 -1.84 -1.43 -13.49
N TRP A 41 -2.99 -1.98 -13.13
CA TRP A 41 -3.63 -1.76 -11.83
C TRP A 41 -2.86 -2.36 -10.66
N ILE A 42 -2.26 -3.55 -10.85
CA ILE A 42 -1.42 -4.18 -9.82
C ILE A 42 -0.19 -3.33 -9.55
N ILE A 43 0.42 -2.80 -10.62
CA ILE A 43 1.60 -1.91 -10.51
C ILE A 43 1.21 -0.63 -9.76
N LEU A 44 0.08 -0.02 -10.12
CA LEU A 44 -0.39 1.22 -9.50
C LEU A 44 -0.72 1.02 -8.02
N CYS A 45 -1.55 0.03 -7.68
CA CYS A 45 -1.95 -0.23 -6.29
C CYS A 45 -0.75 -0.60 -5.41
N SER A 46 0.16 -1.46 -5.89
CA SER A 46 1.35 -1.85 -5.12
C SER A 46 2.32 -0.68 -4.93
N GLY A 47 2.50 0.18 -5.93
CA GLY A 47 3.31 1.38 -5.83
C GLY A 47 2.74 2.40 -4.82
N LEU A 48 1.43 2.61 -4.85
CA LEU A 48 0.73 3.50 -3.90
C LEU A 48 0.80 2.97 -2.46
N LEU A 49 0.58 1.66 -2.25
CA LEU A 49 0.73 1.03 -0.95
C LEU A 49 2.17 1.13 -0.41
N ALA A 50 3.16 0.87 -1.26
CA ALA A 50 4.56 0.99 -0.89
C ALA A 50 4.91 2.44 -0.48
N LEU A 51 4.42 3.43 -1.23
CA LEU A 51 4.61 4.83 -0.92
C LEU A 51 3.91 5.22 0.38
N MET A 52 2.70 4.74 0.62
CA MET A 52 1.94 4.96 1.85
C MET A 52 2.69 4.42 3.08
N ILE A 53 3.24 3.21 3.01
CA ILE A 53 4.05 2.62 4.10
C ILE A 53 5.33 3.42 4.30
N ALA A 54 6.00 3.85 3.22
CA ALA A 54 7.21 4.66 3.30
C ALA A 54 6.96 6.02 3.98
N VAL A 55 5.84 6.68 3.68
CA VAL A 55 5.42 7.93 4.33
C VAL A 55 5.09 7.69 5.80
N GLY A 56 4.37 6.62 6.13
CA GLY A 56 4.07 6.21 7.50
C GLY A 56 5.34 5.98 8.32
N LYS A 57 6.35 5.34 7.73
CA LYS A 57 7.66 5.15 8.39
C LYS A 57 8.36 6.48 8.69
N ARG A 58 8.33 7.43 7.75
CA ARG A 58 8.90 8.76 7.98
C ARG A 58 8.17 9.53 9.08
N ARG A 59 6.87 9.35 9.17
CA ARG A 59 6.07 9.91 10.25
C ARG A 59 6.49 9.34 11.62
N SER A 60 6.61 8.03 11.73
CA SER A 60 7.06 7.37 12.97
C SER A 60 8.47 7.78 13.37
N ASP A 61 9.41 7.83 12.42
CA ASP A 61 10.78 8.30 12.65
C ASP A 61 10.81 9.76 13.18
N LEU A 62 9.96 10.64 12.63
CA LEU A 62 9.88 12.03 13.06
C LEU A 62 9.30 12.17 14.48
N GLU A 63 8.29 11.36 14.80
CA GLU A 63 7.65 11.33 16.11
C GLU A 63 8.62 10.84 17.20
N GLN A 64 9.39 9.77 16.95
CA GLN A 64 10.44 9.29 17.86
C GLN A 64 11.46 10.37 18.19
N LEU A 65 11.94 11.10 17.18
CA LEU A 65 12.93 12.14 17.38
C LEU A 65 12.38 13.32 18.18
N SER A 66 11.10 13.66 18.01
CA SER A 66 10.44 14.71 18.80
C SER A 66 10.32 14.36 20.28
N THR A 67 10.13 13.06 20.58
CA THR A 67 9.97 12.56 21.95
C THR A 67 11.32 12.42 22.69
N GLN A 68 12.40 12.08 21.94
CA GLN A 68 13.71 11.80 22.55
C GLN A 68 14.65 13.02 22.65
N ASN A 69 14.23 14.22 22.22
CA ASN A 69 15.08 15.42 22.13
C ASN A 69 16.43 15.17 21.40
N SER A 70 16.49 14.14 20.55
CA SER A 70 17.68 13.73 19.84
C SER A 70 17.90 14.58 18.59
N VAL A 71 19.16 14.70 18.16
CA VAL A 71 19.55 15.49 16.97
C VAL A 71 18.79 14.98 15.74
N THR A 72 17.93 15.81 15.17
CA THR A 72 17.13 15.49 13.99
C THR A 72 18.01 15.01 12.84
N ARG A 73 17.80 13.78 12.36
CA ARG A 73 18.48 13.25 11.19
C ARG A 73 18.26 14.21 10.00
N ARG A 74 19.30 14.44 9.20
CA ARG A 74 19.24 15.35 8.03
C ARG A 74 18.09 15.02 7.08
N SER A 75 17.71 13.75 6.96
CA SER A 75 16.62 13.25 6.11
C SER A 75 15.22 13.65 6.58
N LEU A 76 15.05 14.09 7.83
CA LEU A 76 13.74 14.46 8.38
C LEU A 76 13.55 15.99 8.46
N ARG A 77 14.59 16.76 8.20
CA ARG A 77 14.52 18.24 8.15
C ARG A 77 13.63 18.66 6.97
N GLY A 78 12.52 19.31 7.27
CA GLY A 78 11.58 19.84 6.27
C GLY A 78 10.25 19.07 6.14
N TYR A 79 10.05 18.02 6.93
CA TYR A 79 8.74 17.41 7.14
C TYR A 79 8.13 17.88 8.46
N SER A 80 6.82 18.10 8.45
CA SER A 80 6.02 18.21 9.67
C SER A 80 5.14 16.96 9.79
N LEU A 81 4.76 16.60 11.02
CA LEU A 81 3.82 15.48 11.26
C LEU A 81 2.50 15.71 10.53
N GLU A 82 1.97 16.94 10.58
CA GLU A 82 0.74 17.33 9.90
C GLU A 82 0.82 17.11 8.38
N PHE A 83 1.95 17.50 7.76
CA PHE A 83 2.15 17.29 6.32
C PHE A 83 2.18 15.80 5.97
N LEU A 84 2.88 14.98 6.77
CA LEU A 84 2.96 13.53 6.53
C LEU A 84 1.59 12.85 6.73
N ASP A 85 0.80 13.30 7.69
CA ASP A 85 -0.56 12.82 7.91
C ASP A 85 -1.48 13.16 6.74
N GLN A 86 -1.40 14.38 6.20
CA GLN A 86 -2.15 14.80 5.01
C GLN A 86 -1.76 13.99 3.78
N VAL A 87 -0.45 13.79 3.55
CA VAL A 87 0.05 12.98 2.42
C VAL A 87 -0.41 11.53 2.56
N ASN A 88 -0.36 10.97 3.76
CA ASN A 88 -0.78 9.59 4.01
C ASN A 88 -2.29 9.40 3.77
N THR A 89 -3.10 10.36 4.19
CA THR A 89 -4.55 10.38 3.93
C THR A 89 -4.85 10.49 2.43
N LEU A 90 -4.13 11.34 1.72
CA LEU A 90 -4.28 11.47 0.26
C LEU A 90 -3.90 10.17 -0.45
N LEU A 91 -2.77 9.56 -0.09
CA LEU A 91 -2.34 8.27 -0.65
C LEU A 91 -3.36 7.15 -0.38
N ALA A 92 -3.90 7.09 0.83
CA ALA A 92 -4.95 6.14 1.18
C ALA A 92 -6.19 6.32 0.31
N SER A 93 -6.65 7.56 0.11
CA SER A 93 -7.81 7.88 -0.73
C SER A 93 -7.59 7.47 -2.19
N VAL A 94 -6.41 7.78 -2.74
CA VAL A 94 -6.04 7.40 -4.11
C VAL A 94 -5.92 5.89 -4.25
N THR A 95 -5.38 5.19 -3.24
CA THR A 95 -5.25 3.72 -3.26
C THR A 95 -6.64 3.06 -3.25
N ILE A 96 -7.55 3.51 -2.39
CA ILE A 96 -8.94 3.02 -2.34
C ILE A 96 -9.62 3.24 -3.70
N MET A 97 -9.51 4.44 -4.26
CA MET A 97 -10.12 4.75 -5.55
C MET A 97 -9.53 3.90 -6.67
N SER A 98 -8.21 3.70 -6.69
CA SER A 98 -7.54 2.84 -7.68
C SER A 98 -8.01 1.39 -7.58
N TYR A 99 -8.24 0.87 -6.36
CA TYR A 99 -8.78 -0.47 -6.16
C TYR A 99 -10.23 -0.59 -6.65
N LEU A 100 -11.07 0.40 -6.39
CA LEU A 100 -12.45 0.42 -6.88
C LEU A 100 -12.50 0.48 -8.41
N LEU A 101 -11.67 1.31 -9.04
CA LEU A 101 -11.54 1.37 -10.50
C LEU A 101 -11.02 0.05 -11.08
N PHE A 102 -10.07 -0.59 -10.42
CA PHE A 102 -9.62 -1.94 -10.79
C PHE A 102 -10.77 -2.94 -10.74
N SER A 103 -11.51 -2.99 -9.64
CA SER A 103 -12.58 -3.98 -9.43
C SER A 103 -13.76 -3.83 -10.42
N THR A 104 -13.92 -2.66 -11.02
CA THR A 104 -14.93 -2.39 -12.07
C THR A 104 -14.35 -2.37 -13.49
N SER A 105 -13.02 -2.56 -13.63
CA SER A 105 -12.37 -2.54 -14.94
C SER A 105 -12.75 -3.76 -15.78
N THR A 106 -12.76 -3.60 -17.11
CA THR A 106 -12.99 -4.69 -18.06
C THR A 106 -11.99 -5.84 -17.87
N TYR A 107 -10.77 -5.51 -17.47
CA TYR A 107 -9.75 -6.51 -17.14
C TYR A 107 -10.15 -7.39 -15.96
N ALA A 108 -10.58 -6.80 -14.84
CA ALA A 108 -10.98 -7.55 -13.66
C ALA A 108 -12.25 -8.36 -13.92
N LEU A 109 -13.23 -7.78 -14.62
CA LEU A 109 -14.47 -8.44 -14.95
C LEU A 109 -14.26 -9.68 -15.84
N ASN A 110 -13.38 -9.58 -16.85
CA ASN A 110 -13.11 -10.68 -17.78
C ASN A 110 -12.15 -11.73 -17.22
N SER A 111 -11.16 -11.32 -16.38
CA SER A 111 -10.12 -12.22 -15.89
C SER A 111 -10.44 -12.83 -14.52
N ILE A 112 -11.18 -12.13 -13.65
CA ILE A 112 -11.44 -12.50 -12.27
C ILE A 112 -12.94 -12.58 -11.96
N GLY A 113 -13.79 -11.95 -12.81
CA GLY A 113 -15.25 -11.96 -12.66
C GLY A 113 -15.82 -10.86 -11.76
N ASN A 114 -17.16 -10.78 -11.70
CA ASN A 114 -17.92 -9.74 -11.02
C ASN A 114 -17.77 -9.76 -9.48
N GLY A 115 -17.18 -10.81 -8.91
CA GLY A 115 -17.02 -10.97 -7.46
C GLY A 115 -15.98 -10.06 -6.83
N VAL A 116 -15.04 -9.50 -7.62
CA VAL A 116 -13.93 -8.69 -7.10
C VAL A 116 -14.42 -7.45 -6.35
N LEU A 117 -15.52 -6.85 -6.78
CA LEU A 117 -16.08 -5.66 -6.12
C LEU A 117 -16.49 -5.94 -4.66
N TRP A 118 -16.92 -7.16 -4.34
CA TRP A 118 -17.28 -7.54 -2.98
C TRP A 118 -16.10 -7.64 -2.01
N THR A 119 -14.89 -7.64 -2.54
CA THR A 119 -13.67 -7.58 -1.70
C THR A 119 -13.28 -6.16 -1.33
N ALA A 120 -13.83 -5.13 -1.98
CA ALA A 120 -13.50 -3.74 -1.77
C ALA A 120 -13.73 -3.23 -0.32
N PRO A 121 -14.80 -3.59 0.39
CA PRO A 121 -14.98 -3.16 1.77
C PRO A 121 -13.81 -3.58 2.67
N PHE A 122 -13.27 -4.79 2.50
CA PHE A 122 -12.15 -5.28 3.31
C PHE A 122 -10.87 -4.49 3.05
N VAL A 123 -10.61 -4.10 1.80
CA VAL A 123 -9.48 -3.22 1.44
C VAL A 123 -9.67 -1.85 2.07
N ILE A 124 -10.86 -1.27 1.98
CA ILE A 124 -11.17 0.05 2.57
C ILE A 124 -10.94 0.02 4.09
N PHE A 125 -11.51 -0.97 4.79
CA PHE A 125 -11.36 -1.07 6.24
C PHE A 125 -9.90 -1.34 6.65
N SER A 126 -9.14 -2.12 5.88
CA SER A 126 -7.72 -2.36 6.12
C SER A 126 -6.89 -1.07 6.01
N ILE A 127 -7.16 -0.25 4.98
CA ILE A 127 -6.48 1.03 4.79
C ILE A 127 -6.87 2.03 5.89
N LEU A 128 -8.14 2.11 6.27
CA LEU A 128 -8.60 2.97 7.37
C LEU A 128 -7.97 2.54 8.70
N ARG A 129 -7.87 1.23 8.96
CA ARG A 129 -7.20 0.71 10.15
C ARG A 129 -5.72 1.05 10.17
N TYR A 130 -5.04 0.94 9.02
CA TYR A 130 -3.66 1.39 8.88
C TYR A 130 -3.49 2.88 9.23
N LEU A 131 -4.34 3.76 8.69
CA LEU A 131 -4.31 5.19 9.01
C LEU A 131 -4.53 5.42 10.52
N GLN A 132 -5.47 4.70 11.13
CA GLN A 132 -5.71 4.78 12.57
C GLN A 132 -4.47 4.38 13.37
N LEU A 133 -3.84 3.26 13.02
CA LEU A 133 -2.64 2.78 13.71
C LEU A 133 -1.49 3.80 13.62
N VAL A 134 -1.23 4.31 12.42
CA VAL A 134 -0.14 5.28 12.19
C VAL A 134 -0.43 6.62 12.87
N SER A 135 -1.70 7.09 12.94
CA SER A 135 -2.04 8.39 13.51
C SER A 135 -2.19 8.37 15.04
N VAL A 136 -2.66 7.25 15.61
CA VAL A 136 -2.99 7.16 17.03
C VAL A 136 -1.80 6.62 17.86
N ASN A 137 -1.00 5.74 17.32
CA ASN A 137 0.13 5.13 18.01
C ASN A 137 1.32 6.11 18.08
N LYS A 138 1.44 6.78 19.24
CA LYS A 138 2.48 7.77 19.52
C LYS A 138 3.83 7.16 19.96
N GLN A 139 4.01 5.84 19.84
CA GLN A 139 5.21 5.16 20.35
C GLN A 139 6.36 5.07 19.33
N GLY A 140 6.14 5.57 18.09
CA GLY A 140 7.18 5.62 17.08
C GLY A 140 7.61 4.23 16.56
N ASP A 141 6.78 3.21 16.74
CA ASP A 141 7.04 1.87 16.22
C ASP A 141 7.03 1.85 14.69
N ASP A 142 7.77 0.92 14.11
CA ASP A 142 7.79 0.73 12.66
C ASP A 142 6.37 0.35 12.16
N PRO A 143 5.79 1.07 11.18
CA PRO A 143 4.43 0.78 10.67
C PRO A 143 4.23 -0.67 10.27
N THR A 144 5.28 -1.33 9.78
CA THR A 144 5.23 -2.73 9.38
C THR A 144 5.04 -3.67 10.58
N SER A 145 5.74 -3.43 11.68
CA SER A 145 5.59 -4.21 12.91
C SER A 145 4.23 -3.99 13.56
N MET A 146 3.71 -2.77 13.49
CA MET A 146 2.36 -2.43 13.96
C MET A 146 1.26 -3.18 13.20
N LEU A 147 1.37 -3.23 11.86
CA LEU A 147 0.42 -3.96 11.01
C LEU A 147 0.43 -5.46 11.31
N LEU A 148 1.61 -6.04 11.50
CA LEU A 148 1.77 -7.47 11.82
C LEU A 148 1.38 -7.81 13.26
N GLY A 149 1.39 -6.84 14.16
CA GLY A 149 0.96 -7.00 15.55
C GLY A 149 -0.54 -6.74 15.79
N ASP A 150 -1.25 -6.15 14.81
CA ASP A 150 -2.66 -5.81 14.96
C ASP A 150 -3.57 -6.93 14.44
N ASN A 151 -4.23 -7.61 15.38
CA ASN A 151 -5.14 -8.72 15.05
C ASN A 151 -6.27 -8.33 14.08
N ILE A 152 -6.77 -7.08 14.17
CA ILE A 152 -7.85 -6.61 13.28
C ILE A 152 -7.33 -6.51 11.85
N THR A 153 -6.16 -5.96 11.65
CA THR A 153 -5.52 -5.85 10.33
C THR A 153 -5.26 -7.24 9.73
N ILE A 154 -4.73 -8.17 10.55
CA ILE A 154 -4.48 -9.55 10.09
C ILE A 154 -5.79 -10.24 9.69
N ILE A 155 -6.84 -10.10 10.48
CA ILE A 155 -8.16 -10.69 10.17
C ILE A 155 -8.74 -10.11 8.87
N LEU A 156 -8.74 -8.78 8.72
CA LEU A 156 -9.25 -8.12 7.52
C LEU A 156 -8.48 -8.54 6.26
N PHE A 157 -7.16 -8.59 6.35
CA PHE A 157 -6.30 -9.03 5.25
C PHE A 157 -6.51 -10.52 4.92
N SER A 158 -6.66 -11.38 5.94
CA SER A 158 -6.92 -12.80 5.75
C SER A 158 -8.27 -13.06 5.09
N ILE A 159 -9.32 -12.35 5.51
CA ILE A 159 -10.64 -12.45 4.90
C ILE A 159 -10.58 -11.99 3.43
N TRP A 160 -9.92 -10.86 3.16
CA TRP A 160 -9.73 -10.38 1.80
C TRP A 160 -9.00 -11.41 0.94
N LEU A 161 -7.91 -11.99 1.44
CA LEU A 161 -7.12 -12.99 0.73
C LEU A 161 -7.93 -14.25 0.42
N ILE A 162 -8.69 -14.76 1.40
CA ILE A 162 -9.56 -15.93 1.24
C ILE A 162 -10.66 -15.67 0.20
N LEU A 163 -11.32 -14.53 0.26
CA LEU A 163 -12.35 -14.15 -0.70
C LEU A 163 -11.77 -14.02 -2.10
N PHE A 164 -10.65 -13.32 -2.25
CA PHE A 164 -10.00 -13.10 -3.54
C PHE A 164 -9.53 -14.41 -4.18
N THR A 165 -8.89 -15.29 -3.41
CA THR A 165 -8.46 -16.61 -3.89
C THR A 165 -9.62 -17.54 -4.19
N SER A 166 -10.71 -17.49 -3.41
CA SER A 166 -11.93 -18.26 -3.67
C SER A 166 -12.59 -17.88 -4.98
N ILE A 167 -12.67 -16.60 -5.30
CA ILE A 167 -13.20 -16.11 -6.59
C ILE A 167 -12.39 -16.66 -7.74
N ILE A 168 -11.05 -16.58 -7.67
CA ILE A 168 -10.16 -17.12 -8.71
C ILE A 168 -10.33 -18.64 -8.84
N ALA A 169 -10.38 -19.37 -7.73
CA ALA A 169 -10.53 -20.82 -7.74
C ALA A 169 -11.86 -21.26 -8.38
N LEU A 170 -12.97 -20.57 -8.10
CA LEU A 170 -14.27 -20.82 -8.71
C LEU A 170 -14.24 -20.61 -10.23
N ILE A 171 -13.54 -19.60 -10.73
CA ILE A 171 -13.43 -19.35 -12.17
C ILE A 171 -12.62 -20.44 -12.84
N ILE A 172 -11.48 -20.82 -12.26
CA ILE A 172 -10.64 -21.91 -12.79
C ILE A 172 -11.46 -23.21 -12.84
N LEU A 173 -12.21 -23.53 -11.78
CA LEU A 173 -13.06 -24.72 -11.75
C LEU A 173 -14.16 -24.67 -12.81
N ALA A 174 -14.84 -23.54 -12.97
CA ALA A 174 -15.89 -23.35 -13.97
C ALA A 174 -15.35 -23.50 -15.41
N THR A 175 -14.19 -22.90 -15.70
CA THR A 175 -13.54 -23.03 -17.03
C THR A 175 -13.09 -24.44 -17.30
N THR A 176 -12.55 -25.14 -16.29
CA THR A 176 -12.13 -26.55 -16.44
C THR A 176 -13.32 -27.45 -16.74
N ILE A 177 -14.43 -27.31 -16.00
CA ILE A 177 -15.67 -28.09 -16.23
C ILE A 177 -16.23 -27.81 -17.64
N PHE A 178 -16.20 -26.55 -18.07
CA PHE A 178 -16.68 -26.17 -19.41
C PHE A 178 -15.84 -26.82 -20.54
N VAL A 179 -14.51 -26.84 -20.38
CA VAL A 179 -13.58 -27.48 -21.34
C VAL A 179 -13.77 -29.00 -21.40
N PHE A 180 -14.03 -29.65 -20.25
CA PHE A 180 -14.24 -31.13 -20.23
C PHE A 180 -15.63 -31.56 -20.71
N LYS A 181 -16.60 -30.63 -20.78
CA LYS A 181 -17.96 -30.94 -21.21
C LYS A 181 -18.19 -30.75 -22.74
N ASN A 182 -17.27 -30.03 -23.40
CA ASN A 182 -17.26 -29.82 -24.86
C ASN A 182 -16.19 -30.67 -25.54
#